data_be9123fe7b54dbe02f45143147d93356
#
_entry.id   be9123fe7b54dbe02f45143147d93356
#
_cell.length_a   1.000
_cell.length_b   1.000
_cell.length_c   1.000
_cell.angle_alpha   90.00
_cell.angle_beta   90.00
_cell.angle_gamma   90.00
#
_symmetry.space_group_name_H-M   'P 1'
#
loop_
_entity.id
_entity.type
_entity.pdbx_description
1 polymer ?
#
loop_
_entity_poly.entity_id
_entity_poly.type
_entity_poly.pdbx_seq_one_letter_code
_entity_poly.pdbx_strand_id
1 'polypeptide(L)'
;MAFKLTGVVATTFLALALAGCQSERFSRLDTSGPSPAPLPAAPAGTVTMGQLPPPVQPGTTDPSQFPAPPGSEGLPGDGTQMAAVDPGAASGPEVTTGAVAGVWNASVSGQSCRIATPQTRFGQGYRAGPLRCPAPLDGVRSWNVSGSQLALYDDNGDVLARLQSAGGERFDGQTSSGIPISLSR
;
A
#
# COMPACT_ATOMS: atom_id res chain seq x y z
N MET A 1 -69.71 20.63 5.26
CA MET A 1 -69.21 19.24 5.08
C MET A 1 -68.27 19.11 3.88
N ALA A 2 -67.32 20.04 3.71
CA ALA A 2 -66.45 20.08 2.50
C ALA A 2 -64.97 19.74 2.77
N PHE A 3 -64.59 19.39 4.01
CA PHE A 3 -63.18 19.16 4.38
C PHE A 3 -62.70 17.69 4.29
N LYS A 4 -63.58 16.72 4.03
CA LYS A 4 -63.21 15.30 3.98
C LYS A 4 -62.77 14.78 2.60
N LEU A 5 -63.11 15.48 1.52
CA LEU A 5 -62.72 15.04 0.16
C LEU A 5 -61.27 15.45 -0.22
N THR A 6 -60.77 16.54 0.30
CA THR A 6 -59.43 17.06 -0.04
C THR A 6 -58.31 16.17 0.52
N GLY A 7 -58.54 15.52 1.67
CA GLY A 7 -57.54 14.64 2.30
C GLY A 7 -57.34 13.30 1.56
N VAL A 8 -58.41 12.76 0.95
CA VAL A 8 -58.36 11.48 0.25
C VAL A 8 -57.65 11.60 -1.11
N VAL A 9 -57.83 12.72 -1.80
CA VAL A 9 -57.16 12.96 -3.09
C VAL A 9 -55.68 13.20 -2.93
N ALA A 10 -55.24 13.87 -1.86
CA ALA A 10 -53.83 14.12 -1.59
C ALA A 10 -53.05 12.85 -1.24
N THR A 11 -53.66 11.91 -0.52
CA THR A 11 -53.03 10.65 -0.16
C THR A 11 -52.90 9.67 -1.32
N THR A 12 -53.87 9.69 -2.27
CA THR A 12 -53.76 8.86 -3.48
C THR A 12 -52.71 9.34 -4.47
N PHE A 13 -52.45 10.65 -4.57
CA PHE A 13 -51.38 11.17 -5.42
C PHE A 13 -49.99 10.86 -4.86
N LEU A 14 -49.84 10.81 -3.53
CA LEU A 14 -48.54 10.47 -2.92
C LEU A 14 -48.20 8.99 -3.08
N ALA A 15 -49.20 8.10 -3.10
CA ALA A 15 -48.98 6.68 -3.29
C ALA A 15 -48.58 6.29 -4.72
N LEU A 16 -48.97 7.05 -5.73
CA LEU A 16 -48.56 6.81 -7.13
C LEU A 16 -47.11 7.27 -7.42
N ALA A 17 -46.54 8.19 -6.64
CA ALA A 17 -45.21 8.70 -6.88
C ALA A 17 -44.09 7.74 -6.43
N LEU A 18 -44.41 6.72 -5.61
CA LEU A 18 -43.40 5.73 -5.13
C LEU A 18 -43.30 4.46 -6.01
N ALA A 19 -44.19 4.28 -6.98
CA ALA A 19 -44.22 3.10 -7.85
C ALA A 19 -43.24 3.19 -9.05
N GLY A 20 -42.54 4.31 -9.23
CA GLY A 20 -41.77 4.61 -10.43
C GLY A 20 -40.28 4.23 -10.43
N CYS A 21 -39.73 3.62 -9.39
CA CYS A 21 -38.30 3.29 -9.32
C CYS A 21 -38.02 1.78 -9.30
N GLN A 22 -38.76 1.00 -10.02
CA GLN A 22 -38.34 -0.36 -10.34
C GLN A 22 -37.59 -0.34 -11.67
N SER A 23 -36.30 -0.04 -11.61
CA SER A 23 -35.39 -0.22 -12.75
C SER A 23 -35.27 -1.71 -13.04
N GLU A 24 -36.06 -2.21 -13.96
CA GLU A 24 -35.95 -3.57 -14.51
C GLU A 24 -34.65 -3.81 -15.31
N ARG A 25 -33.64 -2.97 -15.11
CA ARG A 25 -32.33 -3.11 -15.80
C ARG A 25 -31.42 -4.17 -15.21
N PHE A 26 -31.76 -4.74 -14.07
CA PHE A 26 -30.92 -5.77 -13.43
C PHE A 26 -31.52 -7.18 -13.43
N SER A 27 -32.70 -7.38 -14.03
CA SER A 27 -33.39 -8.68 -14.00
C SER A 27 -33.03 -9.64 -15.13
N ARG A 28 -32.06 -9.32 -15.98
CA ARG A 28 -31.61 -10.21 -17.05
C ARG A 28 -30.09 -10.20 -17.25
N LEU A 29 -29.36 -10.52 -16.21
CA LEU A 29 -28.12 -11.25 -16.38
C LEU A 29 -28.47 -12.73 -16.21
N ASP A 30 -29.07 -13.29 -17.23
CA ASP A 30 -29.20 -14.73 -17.38
C ASP A 30 -27.80 -15.25 -17.68
N THR A 31 -27.06 -15.57 -16.62
CA THR A 31 -25.72 -16.16 -16.67
C THR A 31 -25.79 -17.66 -16.90
N SER A 32 -26.82 -18.14 -17.55
CA SER A 32 -26.92 -19.53 -18.03
C SER A 32 -26.18 -19.71 -19.37
N GLY A 33 -25.01 -19.09 -19.51
CA GLY A 33 -24.06 -19.48 -20.52
C GLY A 33 -23.52 -20.88 -20.18
N PRO A 34 -23.39 -21.78 -21.19
CA PRO A 34 -22.78 -23.09 -20.91
C PRO A 34 -21.41 -22.88 -20.27
N SER A 35 -21.17 -23.59 -19.16
CA SER A 35 -19.86 -23.57 -18.50
C SER A 35 -18.75 -23.84 -19.51
N PRO A 36 -17.71 -22.99 -19.59
CA PRO A 36 -16.58 -23.25 -20.49
C PRO A 36 -16.03 -24.64 -20.22
N ALA A 37 -15.80 -25.40 -21.27
CA ALA A 37 -15.19 -26.73 -21.14
C ALA A 37 -13.80 -26.58 -20.48
N PRO A 38 -13.41 -27.51 -19.58
CA PRO A 38 -12.07 -27.50 -19.00
C PRO A 38 -11.03 -27.54 -20.11
N LEU A 39 -10.10 -26.61 -20.07
CA LEU A 39 -8.97 -26.58 -21.01
C LEU A 39 -8.13 -27.85 -20.74
N PRO A 40 -7.68 -28.56 -21.78
CA PRO A 40 -6.75 -29.67 -21.63
C PRO A 40 -5.47 -29.15 -20.99
N ALA A 41 -4.95 -29.89 -20.01
CA ALA A 41 -3.70 -29.56 -19.35
C ALA A 41 -2.58 -29.46 -20.40
N ALA A 42 -1.85 -28.33 -20.40
CA ALA A 42 -0.67 -28.19 -21.23
C ALA A 42 0.35 -29.27 -20.83
N PRO A 43 1.04 -29.91 -21.78
CA PRO A 43 2.06 -30.89 -21.45
C PRO A 43 3.16 -30.19 -20.65
N ALA A 44 3.33 -30.61 -19.40
CA ALA A 44 4.43 -30.14 -18.56
C ALA A 44 5.73 -30.75 -19.15
N GLY A 45 6.61 -29.88 -19.62
CA GLY A 45 7.95 -30.32 -20.04
C GLY A 45 8.67 -30.94 -18.83
N THR A 46 9.39 -32.05 -19.10
CA THR A 46 10.22 -32.70 -18.07
C THR A 46 11.30 -31.73 -17.59
N VAL A 47 11.21 -31.29 -16.32
CA VAL A 47 12.29 -30.54 -15.67
C VAL A 47 13.40 -31.54 -15.33
N THR A 48 14.53 -31.47 -16.05
CA THR A 48 15.73 -32.18 -15.66
C THR A 48 16.34 -31.45 -14.47
N MET A 49 16.25 -32.04 -13.28
CA MET A 49 16.96 -31.53 -12.11
C MET A 49 18.45 -31.77 -12.31
N GLY A 50 19.18 -30.73 -12.76
CA GLY A 50 20.62 -30.69 -12.65
C GLY A 50 21.03 -30.57 -11.20
N GLN A 51 21.82 -31.52 -10.68
CA GLN A 51 22.41 -31.42 -9.35
C GLN A 51 23.34 -30.22 -9.33
N LEU A 52 23.02 -29.21 -8.46
CA LEU A 52 23.95 -28.12 -8.21
C LEU A 52 25.24 -28.69 -7.61
N PRO A 53 26.41 -28.20 -8.06
CA PRO A 53 27.67 -28.57 -7.42
C PRO A 53 27.62 -28.18 -5.94
N PRO A 54 28.22 -28.98 -5.04
CA PRO A 54 28.23 -28.67 -3.62
C PRO A 54 28.85 -27.29 -3.39
N PRO A 55 28.34 -26.51 -2.42
CA PRO A 55 28.88 -25.19 -2.09
C PRO A 55 30.36 -25.36 -1.71
N VAL A 56 31.25 -24.68 -2.42
CA VAL A 56 32.65 -24.53 -2.03
C VAL A 56 32.65 -23.69 -0.75
N GLN A 57 33.21 -24.26 0.31
CA GLN A 57 33.42 -23.53 1.54
C GLN A 57 34.24 -22.28 1.23
N PRO A 58 33.78 -21.07 1.66
CA PRO A 58 34.59 -19.87 1.52
C PRO A 58 35.92 -20.12 2.25
N GLY A 59 37.03 -20.11 1.50
CA GLY A 59 38.35 -20.12 2.11
C GLY A 59 38.42 -18.94 3.07
N THR A 60 39.05 -19.15 4.23
CA THR A 60 39.41 -18.07 5.17
C THR A 60 40.28 -17.09 4.42
N THR A 61 39.65 -16.03 3.90
CA THR A 61 40.36 -14.94 3.24
C THR A 61 41.08 -14.15 4.36
N ASP A 62 42.39 -14.19 4.34
CA ASP A 62 43.24 -13.38 5.23
C ASP A 62 42.91 -11.89 4.97
N PRO A 63 42.50 -11.13 5.99
CA PRO A 63 42.15 -9.71 5.82
C PRO A 63 43.28 -8.86 5.22
N SER A 64 44.54 -9.33 5.29
CA SER A 64 45.72 -8.66 4.73
C SER A 64 45.84 -8.80 3.20
N GLN A 65 45.02 -9.63 2.54
CA GLN A 65 45.06 -9.84 1.08
C GLN A 65 44.17 -8.87 0.30
N PHE A 66 43.42 -8.00 0.96
CA PHE A 66 42.68 -6.97 0.29
C PHE A 66 43.51 -5.73 0.04
N PRO A 67 43.57 -5.19 -1.18
CA PRO A 67 44.18 -3.89 -1.44
C PRO A 67 43.52 -2.83 -0.56
N ALA A 68 44.33 -1.97 0.07
CA ALA A 68 43.81 -0.85 0.84
C ALA A 68 42.90 0.03 -0.06
N PRO A 69 41.77 0.52 0.44
CA PRO A 69 40.90 1.39 -0.34
C PRO A 69 41.64 2.64 -0.75
N PRO A 70 41.53 3.10 -2.01
CA PRO A 70 42.20 4.32 -2.46
C PRO A 70 41.62 5.51 -1.68
N GLY A 71 42.48 6.21 -0.94
CA GLY A 71 42.11 7.45 -0.23
C GLY A 71 42.42 7.51 1.27
N SER A 72 43.10 6.52 1.86
CA SER A 72 43.42 6.56 3.29
C SER A 72 44.79 7.20 3.63
N GLU A 73 45.27 8.14 2.80
CA GLU A 73 46.41 8.96 3.17
C GLU A 73 45.96 10.21 3.92
N GLY A 74 46.13 10.20 5.22
CA GLY A 74 46.32 11.39 6.04
C GLY A 74 45.10 12.06 6.65
N LEU A 75 44.62 11.50 7.78
CA LEU A 75 44.15 12.33 8.89
C LEU A 75 44.56 11.71 10.20
N PRO A 76 45.34 12.40 11.02
CA PRO A 76 45.62 11.98 12.39
C PRO A 76 44.46 12.40 13.27
N GLY A 77 43.90 11.49 14.03
CA GLY A 77 43.03 11.91 15.12
C GLY A 77 41.78 11.12 15.32
N ASP A 78 41.90 10.14 16.18
CA ASP A 78 40.97 9.91 17.29
C ASP A 78 39.47 9.84 17.00
N GLY A 79 38.91 8.72 17.32
CA GLY A 79 37.49 8.54 17.43
C GLY A 79 36.96 7.47 16.48
N THR A 80 36.75 6.30 17.06
CA THR A 80 35.90 5.22 16.55
C THR A 80 34.50 5.78 16.26
N GLN A 81 34.33 6.52 15.16
CA GLN A 81 33.03 6.72 14.59
C GLN A 81 32.66 5.41 13.90
N MET A 82 31.99 4.53 14.65
CA MET A 82 31.08 3.62 14.02
C MET A 82 30.24 4.50 13.10
N ALA A 83 30.32 4.26 11.78
CA ALA A 83 29.41 4.87 10.84
C ALA A 83 28.01 4.53 11.37
N ALA A 84 27.36 5.53 11.98
CA ALA A 84 25.95 5.44 12.30
C ALA A 84 25.28 5.12 10.97
N VAL A 85 24.86 3.87 10.80
CA VAL A 85 23.96 3.52 9.71
C VAL A 85 22.75 4.40 9.95
N ASP A 86 22.64 5.46 9.17
CA ASP A 86 21.49 6.33 9.21
C ASP A 86 20.28 5.43 8.98
N PRO A 87 19.41 5.21 10.00
CA PRO A 87 18.25 4.33 9.84
C PRO A 87 17.25 4.87 8.81
N GLY A 88 17.59 5.98 8.17
CA GLY A 88 16.85 6.60 7.08
C GLY A 88 17.45 6.41 5.70
N ALA A 89 18.57 5.68 5.55
CA ALA A 89 19.09 5.37 4.22
C ALA A 89 18.11 4.44 3.50
N ALA A 90 17.32 5.05 2.64
CA ALA A 90 16.24 4.44 1.89
C ALA A 90 16.79 3.38 0.92
N SER A 91 16.74 2.11 1.32
CA SER A 91 17.21 0.95 0.54
C SER A 91 16.09 0.43 -0.37
N GLY A 92 15.70 1.19 -1.40
CA GLY A 92 14.67 0.77 -2.34
C GLY A 92 14.67 1.63 -3.59
N PRO A 93 13.94 1.26 -4.64
CA PRO A 93 13.80 2.10 -5.83
C PRO A 93 13.14 3.43 -5.47
N GLU A 94 13.62 4.50 -6.10
CA GLU A 94 13.06 5.84 -5.90
C GLU A 94 11.58 5.88 -6.24
N VAL A 95 10.80 6.50 -5.37
CA VAL A 95 9.34 6.56 -5.45
C VAL A 95 8.89 7.95 -5.88
N THR A 96 8.06 8.01 -6.90
CA THR A 96 7.43 9.26 -7.33
C THR A 96 6.07 9.46 -6.66
N THR A 97 5.64 10.71 -6.54
CA THR A 97 4.30 11.03 -6.03
C THR A 97 3.19 10.41 -6.88
N GLY A 98 3.41 10.28 -8.19
CA GLY A 98 2.49 9.61 -9.11
C GLY A 98 2.34 8.11 -8.81
N ALA A 99 3.43 7.45 -8.44
CA ALA A 99 3.41 6.03 -8.08
C ALA A 99 2.64 5.75 -6.78
N VAL A 100 2.62 6.70 -5.84
CA VAL A 100 1.88 6.57 -4.57
C VAL A 100 0.42 6.96 -4.71
N ALA A 101 0.07 7.82 -5.67
CA ALA A 101 -1.29 8.29 -5.84
C ALA A 101 -2.28 7.15 -6.12
N GLY A 102 -3.41 7.10 -5.40
CA GLY A 102 -4.46 6.11 -5.61
C GLY A 102 -5.06 5.56 -4.32
N VAL A 103 -5.48 4.30 -4.35
CA VAL A 103 -6.04 3.60 -3.20
C VAL A 103 -5.19 2.36 -2.89
N TRP A 104 -4.82 2.22 -1.64
CA TRP A 104 -3.97 1.15 -1.13
C TRP A 104 -4.71 0.27 -0.13
N ASN A 105 -4.46 -1.02 -0.18
CA ASN A 105 -4.83 -1.93 0.90
C ASN A 105 -3.75 -1.84 1.97
N ALA A 106 -4.11 -1.38 3.14
CA ALA A 106 -3.22 -1.28 4.29
C ALA A 106 -3.45 -2.46 5.24
N SER A 107 -2.37 -3.03 5.76
CA SER A 107 -2.42 -4.06 6.79
C SER A 107 -1.60 -3.61 7.99
N VAL A 108 -2.21 -3.60 9.19
CA VAL A 108 -1.58 -3.24 10.45
C VAL A 108 -2.13 -4.13 11.56
N SER A 109 -1.26 -4.71 12.38
CA SER A 109 -1.67 -5.63 13.48
C SER A 109 -2.63 -6.74 13.05
N GLY A 110 -2.46 -7.28 11.83
CA GLY A 110 -3.33 -8.32 11.29
C GLY A 110 -4.72 -7.87 10.83
N GLN A 111 -5.00 -6.57 10.89
CA GLN A 111 -6.23 -5.98 10.38
C GLN A 111 -5.98 -5.27 9.05
N SER A 112 -6.92 -5.38 8.13
CA SER A 112 -6.84 -4.76 6.81
C SER A 112 -7.81 -3.60 6.68
N CYS A 113 -7.35 -2.51 6.03
CA CYS A 113 -8.17 -1.36 5.69
C CYS A 113 -7.71 -0.78 4.35
N ARG A 114 -8.28 0.36 3.95
CA ARG A 114 -7.84 1.07 2.74
C ARG A 114 -7.41 2.49 3.08
N ILE A 115 -6.38 2.98 2.37
CA ILE A 115 -5.94 4.36 2.45
C ILE A 115 -5.96 4.96 1.05
N ALA A 116 -6.69 6.05 0.88
CA ALA A 116 -6.69 6.83 -0.35
C ALA A 116 -5.58 7.90 -0.27
N THR A 117 -4.79 8.01 -1.31
CA THR A 117 -3.65 8.93 -1.42
C THR A 117 -3.78 9.82 -2.67
N PRO A 118 -4.78 10.72 -2.74
CA PRO A 118 -4.90 11.65 -3.85
C PRO A 118 -3.71 12.63 -3.90
N GLN A 119 -3.44 13.18 -5.07
CA GLN A 119 -2.39 14.22 -5.26
C GLN A 119 -2.88 15.64 -4.90
N THR A 120 -3.84 15.75 -4.02
CA THR A 120 -4.31 17.04 -3.52
C THR A 120 -3.38 17.54 -2.41
N ARG A 121 -2.81 18.71 -2.55
CA ARG A 121 -1.93 19.32 -1.53
C ARG A 121 -2.63 19.47 -0.19
N PHE A 122 -1.94 19.08 0.87
CA PHE A 122 -2.40 19.21 2.24
C PHE A 122 -1.21 19.19 3.21
N GLY A 123 -1.12 20.19 4.08
CA GLY A 123 0.01 20.32 5.02
C GLY A 123 1.36 20.34 4.28
N GLN A 124 2.30 19.54 4.75
CA GLN A 124 3.64 19.43 4.17
C GLN A 124 3.72 18.49 2.96
N GLY A 125 2.60 17.91 2.52
CA GLY A 125 2.59 16.94 1.43
C GLY A 125 1.27 16.93 0.68
N TYR A 126 0.66 15.76 0.63
CA TYR A 126 -0.58 15.47 -0.06
C TYR A 126 -1.60 14.86 0.89
N ARG A 127 -2.88 15.08 0.64
CA ARG A 127 -3.97 14.53 1.45
C ARG A 127 -3.94 12.99 1.47
N ALA A 128 -4.18 12.42 2.64
CA ALA A 128 -4.49 11.01 2.79
C ALA A 128 -5.87 10.83 3.45
N GLY A 129 -6.56 9.76 3.10
CA GLY A 129 -7.87 9.42 3.65
C GLY A 129 -7.93 7.96 4.05
N PRO A 130 -7.89 7.64 5.37
CA PRO A 130 -8.10 6.29 5.85
C PRO A 130 -9.57 5.90 5.71
N LEU A 131 -9.83 4.69 5.22
CA LEU A 131 -11.15 4.12 5.03
C LEU A 131 -11.29 2.89 5.92
N ARG A 132 -11.97 3.07 7.07
CA ARG A 132 -12.17 2.02 8.09
C ARG A 132 -10.87 1.44 8.62
N CYS A 133 -9.87 2.28 8.81
CA CYS A 133 -8.60 1.85 9.37
C CYS A 133 -8.66 1.80 10.91
N PRO A 134 -8.00 0.80 11.52
CA PRO A 134 -7.79 0.78 12.95
C PRO A 134 -6.70 1.76 13.35
N ALA A 135 -6.63 2.10 14.63
CA ALA A 135 -5.53 2.88 15.18
C ALA A 135 -4.18 2.17 14.95
N PRO A 136 -3.10 2.92 14.64
CA PRO A 136 -3.04 4.39 14.53
C PRO A 136 -3.36 4.93 13.13
N LEU A 137 -3.70 4.08 12.15
CA LEU A 137 -3.91 4.47 10.76
C LEU A 137 -5.19 5.29 10.52
N ASP A 138 -6.14 5.23 11.43
CA ASP A 138 -7.34 6.07 11.43
C ASP A 138 -7.01 7.58 11.55
N GLY A 139 -5.86 7.90 12.17
CA GLY A 139 -5.32 9.23 12.32
C GLY A 139 -4.63 9.82 11.09
N VAL A 140 -4.39 9.04 10.04
CA VAL A 140 -3.67 9.51 8.84
C VAL A 140 -4.44 10.62 8.13
N ARG A 141 -3.76 11.74 7.84
CA ARG A 141 -4.33 12.91 7.13
C ARG A 141 -3.53 13.33 5.92
N SER A 142 -2.22 13.08 5.94
CA SER A 142 -1.36 13.45 4.82
C SER A 142 -0.25 12.42 4.57
N TRP A 143 0.36 12.52 3.39
CA TRP A 143 1.47 11.68 2.99
C TRP A 143 2.49 12.48 2.19
N ASN A 144 3.73 12.04 2.21
CA ASN A 144 4.80 12.58 1.39
C ASN A 144 5.80 11.47 1.03
N VAL A 145 6.57 11.68 -0.04
CA VAL A 145 7.65 10.78 -0.45
C VAL A 145 8.98 11.51 -0.44
N SER A 146 10.03 10.80 -0.06
CA SER A 146 11.42 11.26 -0.10
C SER A 146 12.31 10.08 -0.46
N GLY A 147 12.92 10.12 -1.65
CA GLY A 147 13.68 9.00 -2.18
C GLY A 147 12.81 7.76 -2.35
N SER A 148 13.15 6.66 -1.69
CA SER A 148 12.39 5.42 -1.67
C SER A 148 11.40 5.31 -0.50
N GLN A 149 11.28 6.35 0.32
CA GLN A 149 10.47 6.34 1.53
C GLN A 149 9.14 7.06 1.35
N LEU A 150 8.06 6.42 1.79
CA LEU A 150 6.73 6.99 1.97
C LEU A 150 6.51 7.28 3.47
N ALA A 151 6.16 8.51 3.81
CA ALA A 151 5.79 8.89 5.16
C ALA A 151 4.29 9.25 5.22
N LEU A 152 3.63 8.77 6.27
CA LEU A 152 2.24 9.09 6.60
C LEU A 152 2.20 9.96 7.85
N TYR A 153 1.38 11.01 7.83
CA TYR A 153 1.30 12.02 8.88
C TYR A 153 -0.12 12.17 9.41
N ASP A 154 -0.23 12.59 10.65
CA ASP A 154 -1.49 12.96 11.28
C ASP A 154 -1.95 14.39 10.93
N ASP A 155 -2.96 14.89 11.61
CA ASP A 155 -3.51 16.23 11.46
C ASP A 155 -2.60 17.34 12.03
N ASN A 156 -1.70 17.00 12.96
CA ASN A 156 -0.69 17.91 13.51
C ASN A 156 0.57 17.99 12.63
N GLY A 157 0.73 17.05 11.67
CA GLY A 157 1.92 16.90 10.85
C GLY A 157 2.99 15.99 11.49
N ASP A 158 2.64 15.26 12.55
CA ASP A 158 3.51 14.28 13.15
C ASP A 158 3.53 12.99 12.33
N VAL A 159 4.69 12.33 12.29
CA VAL A 159 4.87 11.10 11.53
C VAL A 159 4.17 9.94 12.24
N LEU A 160 3.15 9.38 11.61
CA LEU A 160 2.47 8.17 12.08
C LEU A 160 3.15 6.88 11.60
N ALA A 161 3.68 6.87 10.38
CA ALA A 161 4.36 5.70 9.83
C ALA A 161 5.40 6.09 8.79
N ARG A 162 6.44 5.26 8.68
CA ARG A 162 7.45 5.30 7.61
C ARG A 162 7.51 3.95 6.93
N LEU A 163 7.40 3.97 5.60
CA LEU A 163 7.42 2.78 4.79
C LEU A 163 8.47 2.92 3.68
N GLN A 164 9.09 1.81 3.33
CA GLN A 164 10.04 1.72 2.23
C GLN A 164 9.39 1.02 1.04
N SER A 165 9.75 1.43 -0.15
CA SER A 165 9.34 0.72 -1.35
C SER A 165 9.98 -0.68 -1.37
N ALA A 166 9.13 -1.70 -1.40
CA ALA A 166 9.55 -3.11 -1.54
C ALA A 166 9.53 -3.58 -3.00
N GLY A 167 9.39 -2.63 -3.93
CA GLY A 167 9.25 -2.90 -5.36
C GLY A 167 7.80 -3.08 -5.80
N GLY A 168 7.53 -2.74 -7.07
CA GLY A 168 6.19 -2.81 -7.62
C GLY A 168 5.19 -1.90 -6.91
N GLU A 169 4.05 -2.47 -6.56
CA GLU A 169 2.95 -1.78 -5.89
C GLU A 169 2.88 -2.16 -4.39
N ARG A 170 4.04 -2.20 -3.72
CA ARG A 170 4.15 -2.57 -2.32
C ARG A 170 5.08 -1.65 -1.54
N PHE A 171 4.66 -1.29 -0.33
CA PHE A 171 5.44 -0.60 0.68
C PHE A 171 5.36 -1.35 2.00
N ASP A 172 6.49 -1.56 2.64
CA ASP A 172 6.58 -2.19 3.95
C ASP A 172 7.30 -1.25 4.93
N GLY A 173 6.88 -1.24 6.18
CA GLY A 173 7.46 -0.36 7.18
C GLY A 173 6.88 -0.51 8.56
N GLN A 174 6.99 0.56 9.34
CA GLN A 174 6.55 0.58 10.73
C GLN A 174 5.85 1.91 11.05
N THR A 175 4.93 1.84 11.99
CA THR A 175 4.36 3.03 12.64
C THR A 175 5.39 3.65 13.58
N SER A 176 5.15 4.89 14.03
CA SER A 176 5.99 5.56 15.03
C SER A 176 6.06 4.80 16.37
N SER A 177 5.05 3.95 16.64
CA SER A 177 5.02 3.04 17.81
C SER A 177 5.70 1.69 17.56
N GLY A 178 6.35 1.48 16.40
CA GLY A 178 7.05 0.23 16.07
C GLY A 178 6.15 -0.90 15.56
N ILE A 179 4.87 -0.66 15.33
CA ILE A 179 3.95 -1.67 14.81
C ILE A 179 4.19 -1.84 13.30
N PRO A 180 4.39 -3.08 12.80
CA PRO A 180 4.58 -3.31 11.37
C PRO A 180 3.34 -2.94 10.57
N ILE A 181 3.57 -2.32 9.42
CA ILE A 181 2.54 -1.92 8.46
C ILE A 181 2.99 -2.28 7.05
N SER A 182 2.05 -2.70 6.21
CA SER A 182 2.27 -2.85 4.77
C SER A 182 1.14 -2.19 3.98
N LEU A 183 1.50 -1.64 2.82
CA LEU A 183 0.57 -1.16 1.81
C LEU A 183 0.77 -1.96 0.53
N SER A 184 -0.32 -2.34 -0.13
CA SER A 184 -0.30 -3.07 -1.40
C SER A 184 -1.48 -2.67 -2.30
N ARG A 185 -1.35 -2.89 -3.58
CA ARG A 185 -2.44 -2.77 -4.57
C ARG A 185 -2.79 -4.12 -5.16
#